data_e44318f2a4e2bfcca823335046f136bd
#
_entry.id   e44318f2a4e2bfcca823335046f136bd
#
_cell.length_a   1.000
_cell.length_b   1.000
_cell.length_c   1.000
_cell.angle_alpha   90.00
_cell.angle_beta   90.00
_cell.angle_gamma   90.00
#
_symmetry.space_group_name_H-M   'P 1'
#
loop_
_entity.id
_entity.type
_entity.pdbx_description
1 polymer ?
#
loop_
_entity_poly.entity_id
_entity_poly.type
_entity_poly.pdbx_seq_one_letter_code
_entity_poly.pdbx_strand_id
1 'polypeptide(L)'
;MKILLVCVKLNGGGAERVGVLMANSLADRGHQVSIVSNLYEPVVYDVDKRISIHSMNPNTTNEYKKWSAAIINIRKEISREKPDIIVGIMYLCSLAAKIASIGTRIPVVMTEHNSFERPESAPFKKKQLFFKFKVNKIYDYVTVLTEADKKVIGNRLKRVEVMPNPLLLKPYYEEHHREKRLIAAGRVDAWHYKGFDILVKAWNQIYHKYPEWRLEIAGLCDRPRNYLRIVNLIQDFKIEDRTKLLGYRTDVEQLYRDSEIFVLSSRYEGFGLVLIEAMSQGCAPIACDYKGRQGEILCPEGVSSFKSQDSGIEICENGLLCEPENVEALAQAMDKMISDEDYRRKVQLNAVKRTEFYNLERTGERWEKFLEKVIKLKHS
;
A
#
# COMPACT_ATOMS: atom_id res chain seq x y z
N MET A 1 -7.45 -19.22 -17.50
CA MET A 1 -5.97 -19.31 -17.38
C MET A 1 -5.61 -20.11 -16.14
N LYS A 2 -4.44 -20.77 -16.17
CA LYS A 2 -3.78 -21.35 -15.00
C LYS A 2 -2.71 -20.39 -14.50
N ILE A 3 -2.83 -19.92 -13.28
CA ILE A 3 -2.01 -18.85 -12.72
C ILE A 3 -1.26 -19.38 -11.49
N LEU A 4 0.06 -19.28 -11.48
CA LEU A 4 0.88 -19.60 -10.31
C LEU A 4 1.34 -18.32 -9.64
N LEU A 5 0.86 -18.07 -8.42
CA LEU A 5 1.31 -16.97 -7.59
C LEU A 5 2.45 -17.43 -6.67
N VAL A 6 3.52 -16.64 -6.57
CA VAL A 6 4.64 -16.91 -5.66
C VAL A 6 4.82 -15.75 -4.71
N CYS A 7 4.63 -15.99 -3.41
CA CYS A 7 4.82 -14.99 -2.36
C CYS A 7 5.55 -15.57 -1.14
N VAL A 8 6.23 -14.70 -0.36
CA VAL A 8 7.07 -15.17 0.77
C VAL A 8 6.23 -15.80 1.86
N LYS A 9 5.08 -15.20 2.19
CA LYS A 9 4.23 -15.62 3.31
C LYS A 9 2.78 -15.18 3.08
N LEU A 10 1.86 -15.72 3.86
CA LEU A 10 0.42 -15.42 3.79
C LEU A 10 -0.07 -14.75 5.08
N ASN A 11 0.79 -13.90 5.67
CA ASN A 11 0.49 -13.11 6.86
C ASN A 11 1.22 -11.77 6.85
N GLY A 12 0.74 -10.81 7.61
CA GLY A 12 1.44 -9.63 8.11
C GLY A 12 2.03 -8.61 7.14
N GLY A 13 1.78 -8.68 5.82
CA GLY A 13 2.30 -7.72 4.84
C GLY A 13 1.25 -7.17 3.88
N GLY A 14 1.36 -5.87 3.51
CA GLY A 14 0.42 -5.28 2.55
C GLY A 14 0.54 -5.88 1.15
N ALA A 15 1.75 -6.21 0.70
CA ALA A 15 1.99 -6.82 -0.61
C ALA A 15 1.42 -8.24 -0.68
N GLU A 16 1.63 -9.03 0.37
CA GLU A 16 1.12 -10.39 0.50
C GLU A 16 -0.41 -10.40 0.55
N ARG A 17 -1.01 -9.47 1.30
CA ARG A 17 -2.48 -9.29 1.34
C ARG A 17 -3.03 -8.97 -0.04
N VAL A 18 -2.41 -8.07 -0.77
CA VAL A 18 -2.80 -7.73 -2.16
C VAL A 18 -2.67 -8.95 -3.07
N GLY A 19 -1.60 -9.75 -2.93
CA GLY A 19 -1.43 -11.00 -3.67
C GLY A 19 -2.57 -11.99 -3.46
N VAL A 20 -3.02 -12.16 -2.21
CA VAL A 20 -4.17 -13.03 -1.88
C VAL A 20 -5.47 -12.47 -2.45
N LEU A 21 -5.72 -11.15 -2.32
CA LEU A 21 -6.92 -10.53 -2.89
C LEU A 21 -7.00 -10.68 -4.41
N MET A 22 -5.86 -10.50 -5.09
CA MET A 22 -5.75 -10.75 -6.52
C MET A 22 -6.04 -12.21 -6.86
N ALA A 23 -5.46 -13.16 -6.11
CA ALA A 23 -5.67 -14.59 -6.31
C ALA A 23 -7.14 -14.98 -6.16
N ASN A 24 -7.80 -14.51 -5.09
CA ASN A 24 -9.22 -14.74 -4.84
C ASN A 24 -10.09 -14.15 -5.97
N SER A 25 -9.83 -12.91 -6.35
CA SER A 25 -10.57 -12.24 -7.43
C SER A 25 -10.43 -12.96 -8.77
N LEU A 26 -9.25 -13.48 -9.11
CA LEU A 26 -9.03 -14.26 -10.32
C LEU A 26 -9.70 -15.64 -10.24
N ALA A 27 -9.75 -16.29 -9.07
CA ALA A 27 -10.50 -17.53 -8.85
C ALA A 27 -12.01 -17.31 -9.01
N ASP A 28 -12.56 -16.20 -8.52
CA ASP A 28 -13.97 -15.82 -8.70
C ASP A 28 -14.33 -15.58 -10.18
N ARG A 29 -13.36 -15.16 -11.00
CA ARG A 29 -13.48 -15.00 -12.44
C ARG A 29 -13.29 -16.29 -13.24
N GLY A 30 -13.21 -17.44 -12.55
CA GLY A 30 -13.14 -18.78 -13.15
C GLY A 30 -11.74 -19.22 -13.57
N HIS A 31 -10.68 -18.53 -13.10
CA HIS A 31 -9.31 -18.98 -13.37
C HIS A 31 -8.85 -20.02 -12.35
N GLN A 32 -8.00 -20.93 -12.78
CA GLN A 32 -7.34 -21.89 -11.90
C GLN A 32 -6.11 -21.19 -11.29
N VAL A 33 -6.15 -20.95 -9.97
CA VAL A 33 -5.09 -20.25 -9.25
C VAL A 33 -4.43 -21.20 -8.26
N SER A 34 -3.11 -21.17 -8.20
CA SER A 34 -2.30 -21.88 -7.20
C SER A 34 -1.33 -20.89 -6.55
N ILE A 35 -1.07 -21.04 -5.26
CA ILE A 35 -0.13 -20.21 -4.50
C ILE A 35 1.02 -21.07 -3.99
N VAL A 36 2.26 -20.62 -4.22
CA VAL A 36 3.45 -21.19 -3.58
C VAL A 36 3.97 -20.20 -2.54
N SER A 37 4.00 -20.59 -1.28
CA SER A 37 4.36 -19.72 -0.16
C SER A 37 5.07 -20.48 0.96
N ASN A 38 5.68 -19.75 1.88
CA ASN A 38 6.20 -20.34 3.12
C ASN A 38 5.04 -20.65 4.07
N LEU A 39 4.87 -21.93 4.39
CA LEU A 39 3.79 -22.43 5.24
C LEU A 39 4.22 -22.73 6.69
N TYR A 40 5.44 -22.33 7.10
CA TYR A 40 5.85 -22.42 8.50
C TYR A 40 5.24 -21.30 9.36
N GLU A 41 4.84 -20.20 8.73
CA GLU A 41 4.06 -19.18 9.37
C GLU A 41 2.56 -19.43 9.08
N PRO A 42 1.68 -19.05 10.01
CA PRO A 42 0.24 -19.29 9.83
C PRO A 42 -0.29 -18.53 8.62
N VAL A 43 -1.25 -19.12 7.92
CA VAL A 43 -2.05 -18.42 6.90
C VAL A 43 -3.10 -17.60 7.64
N VAL A 44 -2.97 -16.27 7.61
CA VAL A 44 -3.86 -15.34 8.31
C VAL A 44 -4.89 -14.72 7.36
N TYR A 45 -4.54 -14.61 6.07
CA TYR A 45 -5.46 -14.07 5.07
C TYR A 45 -6.48 -15.12 4.64
N ASP A 46 -7.71 -14.68 4.38
CA ASP A 46 -8.77 -15.53 3.85
C ASP A 46 -8.46 -15.86 2.39
N VAL A 47 -8.01 -17.08 2.15
CA VAL A 47 -7.71 -17.63 0.83
C VAL A 47 -8.88 -18.49 0.37
N ASP A 48 -9.41 -18.21 -0.83
CA ASP A 48 -10.50 -18.98 -1.41
C ASP A 48 -10.18 -20.48 -1.46
N LYS A 49 -11.13 -21.31 -1.06
CA LYS A 49 -10.99 -22.77 -0.95
C LYS A 49 -10.67 -23.46 -2.30
N ARG A 50 -10.93 -22.81 -3.41
CA ARG A 50 -10.60 -23.27 -4.77
C ARG A 50 -9.12 -23.13 -5.09
N ILE A 51 -8.38 -22.31 -4.32
CA ILE A 51 -6.95 -22.03 -4.53
C ILE A 51 -6.10 -23.07 -3.82
N SER A 52 -5.27 -23.77 -4.58
CA SER A 52 -4.30 -24.71 -4.02
C SER A 52 -3.11 -23.98 -3.44
N ILE A 53 -2.73 -24.28 -2.19
CA ILE A 53 -1.57 -23.66 -1.54
C ILE A 53 -0.48 -24.71 -1.33
N HIS A 54 0.73 -24.39 -1.78
CA HIS A 54 1.90 -25.29 -1.75
C HIS A 54 3.07 -24.67 -1.01
N SER A 55 3.85 -25.51 -0.30
CA SER A 55 5.01 -25.04 0.45
C SER A 55 6.18 -24.67 -0.45
N MET A 56 6.70 -23.47 -0.28
CA MET A 56 7.90 -22.98 -0.96
C MET A 56 9.19 -23.59 -0.39
N ASN A 57 9.26 -23.77 0.93
CA ASN A 57 10.51 -24.03 1.65
C ASN A 57 10.47 -25.26 2.54
N PRO A 58 11.59 -26.02 2.69
CA PRO A 58 11.79 -26.92 3.78
C PRO A 58 12.02 -26.15 5.09
N ASN A 59 11.76 -26.81 6.22
CA ASN A 59 12.06 -26.24 7.54
C ASN A 59 13.58 -26.19 7.77
N THR A 60 14.18 -25.04 7.50
CA THR A 60 15.62 -24.81 7.68
C THR A 60 15.88 -23.34 8.00
N THR A 61 16.84 -23.09 8.90
CA THR A 61 17.32 -21.75 9.24
C THR A 61 18.42 -21.24 8.28
N ASN A 62 18.97 -22.13 7.44
CA ASN A 62 20.01 -21.77 6.49
C ASN A 62 19.40 -21.09 5.26
N GLU A 63 19.64 -19.80 5.07
CA GLU A 63 19.07 -18.99 3.99
C GLU A 63 19.41 -19.52 2.59
N TYR A 64 20.60 -20.05 2.33
CA TYR A 64 20.96 -20.63 1.03
C TYR A 64 20.16 -21.89 0.73
N LYS A 65 20.02 -22.79 1.71
CA LYS A 65 19.21 -24.00 1.59
C LYS A 65 17.73 -23.64 1.42
N LYS A 66 17.26 -22.61 2.10
CA LYS A 66 15.89 -22.09 2.01
C LYS A 66 15.54 -21.64 0.59
N TRP A 67 16.41 -20.79 -0.02
CA TRP A 67 16.14 -20.28 -1.38
C TRP A 67 16.39 -21.32 -2.48
N SER A 68 17.38 -22.21 -2.35
CA SER A 68 17.57 -23.30 -3.29
C SER A 68 16.38 -24.27 -3.28
N ALA A 69 15.89 -24.61 -2.11
CA ALA A 69 14.69 -25.44 -1.98
C ALA A 69 13.43 -24.74 -2.49
N ALA A 70 13.31 -23.43 -2.27
CA ALA A 70 12.21 -22.66 -2.84
C ALA A 70 12.17 -22.77 -4.37
N ILE A 71 13.31 -22.57 -5.04
CA ILE A 71 13.43 -22.71 -6.49
C ILE A 71 13.03 -24.12 -6.95
N ILE A 72 13.52 -25.16 -6.26
CA ILE A 72 13.20 -26.57 -6.58
C ILE A 72 11.70 -26.83 -6.42
N ASN A 73 11.08 -26.36 -5.33
CA ASN A 73 9.68 -26.56 -5.07
C ASN A 73 8.80 -25.78 -6.04
N ILE A 74 9.14 -24.53 -6.35
CA ILE A 74 8.46 -23.76 -7.41
C ILE A 74 8.55 -24.51 -8.75
N ARG A 75 9.72 -25.09 -9.10
CA ARG A 75 9.90 -25.87 -10.33
C ARG A 75 9.00 -27.10 -10.35
N LYS A 76 8.88 -27.82 -9.23
CA LYS A 76 7.95 -28.95 -9.11
C LYS A 76 6.52 -28.53 -9.38
N GLU A 77 6.08 -27.40 -8.79
CA GLU A 77 4.74 -26.88 -8.99
C GLU A 77 4.51 -26.44 -10.44
N ILE A 78 5.49 -25.80 -11.08
CA ILE A 78 5.45 -25.46 -12.53
C ILE A 78 5.23 -26.73 -13.36
N SER A 79 5.93 -27.81 -13.04
CA SER A 79 5.83 -29.08 -13.78
C SER A 79 4.49 -29.78 -13.55
N ARG A 80 3.94 -29.67 -12.34
CA ARG A 80 2.67 -30.30 -11.94
C ARG A 80 1.47 -29.54 -12.49
N GLU A 81 1.39 -28.23 -12.24
CA GLU A 81 0.24 -27.40 -12.57
C GLU A 81 0.24 -26.94 -14.04
N LYS A 82 1.43 -26.86 -14.65
CA LYS A 82 1.64 -26.32 -16.02
C LYS A 82 0.93 -24.97 -16.19
N PRO A 83 1.32 -23.95 -15.39
CA PRO A 83 0.65 -22.65 -15.44
C PRO A 83 0.89 -21.96 -16.78
N ASP A 84 -0.10 -21.18 -17.21
CA ASP A 84 0.01 -20.30 -18.37
C ASP A 84 0.88 -19.07 -18.07
N ILE A 85 0.91 -18.66 -16.79
CA ILE A 85 1.65 -17.48 -16.31
C ILE A 85 2.03 -17.64 -14.84
N ILE A 86 3.19 -17.04 -14.47
CA ILE A 86 3.65 -16.96 -13.08
C ILE A 86 3.68 -15.51 -12.64
N VAL A 87 3.13 -15.22 -11.46
CA VAL A 87 3.14 -13.88 -10.83
C VAL A 87 3.93 -13.96 -9.52
N GLY A 88 5.06 -13.28 -9.46
CA GLY A 88 5.89 -13.20 -8.26
C GLY A 88 5.61 -11.92 -7.48
N ILE A 89 5.32 -12.05 -6.18
CA ILE A 89 5.12 -10.90 -5.29
C ILE A 89 6.47 -10.45 -4.74
N MET A 90 6.86 -9.22 -5.10
CA MET A 90 8.14 -8.63 -4.73
C MET A 90 9.35 -9.35 -5.35
N TYR A 91 10.52 -8.72 -5.28
CA TYR A 91 11.70 -9.11 -6.07
C TYR A 91 12.27 -10.51 -5.76
N LEU A 92 12.26 -10.97 -4.49
CA LEU A 92 12.85 -12.27 -4.14
C LEU A 92 12.02 -13.44 -4.67
N CYS A 93 10.70 -13.38 -4.50
CA CYS A 93 9.80 -14.40 -5.01
C CYS A 93 9.80 -14.44 -6.54
N SER A 94 9.79 -13.26 -7.16
CA SER A 94 9.85 -13.15 -8.62
C SER A 94 11.15 -13.69 -9.18
N LEU A 95 12.29 -13.46 -8.49
CA LEU A 95 13.59 -14.00 -8.93
C LEU A 95 13.63 -15.53 -8.80
N ALA A 96 13.15 -16.08 -7.68
CA ALA A 96 13.05 -17.53 -7.51
C ALA A 96 12.13 -18.16 -8.56
N ALA A 97 10.98 -17.54 -8.85
CA ALA A 97 10.06 -17.97 -9.88
C ALA A 97 10.68 -17.91 -11.29
N LYS A 98 11.43 -16.84 -11.60
CA LYS A 98 12.12 -16.70 -12.89
C LYS A 98 13.20 -17.76 -13.08
N ILE A 99 14.00 -18.04 -12.05
CA ILE A 99 15.00 -19.12 -12.09
C ILE A 99 14.32 -20.48 -12.25
N ALA A 100 13.26 -20.73 -11.48
CA ALA A 100 12.50 -21.98 -11.56
C ALA A 100 11.83 -22.19 -12.92
N SER A 101 11.51 -21.13 -13.67
CA SER A 101 10.90 -21.21 -15.00
C SER A 101 11.90 -21.35 -16.16
N ILE A 102 13.22 -21.38 -15.91
CA ILE A 102 14.23 -21.54 -16.97
C ILE A 102 13.96 -22.83 -17.76
N GLY A 103 14.04 -22.72 -19.10
CA GLY A 103 13.73 -23.82 -20.03
C GLY A 103 12.23 -24.02 -20.30
N THR A 104 11.36 -23.17 -19.75
CA THR A 104 9.94 -23.10 -20.12
C THR A 104 9.65 -21.84 -20.94
N ARG A 105 8.51 -21.83 -21.64
CA ARG A 105 8.02 -20.62 -22.32
C ARG A 105 7.03 -19.81 -21.47
N ILE A 106 6.87 -20.17 -20.19
CA ILE A 106 5.91 -19.54 -19.28
C ILE A 106 6.37 -18.12 -18.94
N PRO A 107 5.57 -17.09 -19.17
CA PRO A 107 5.91 -15.72 -18.79
C PRO A 107 5.91 -15.53 -17.28
N VAL A 108 6.81 -14.67 -16.80
CA VAL A 108 6.92 -14.31 -15.38
C VAL A 108 6.70 -12.82 -15.22
N VAL A 109 5.70 -12.46 -14.45
CA VAL A 109 5.39 -11.08 -14.04
C VAL A 109 5.93 -10.85 -12.64
N MET A 110 6.65 -9.75 -12.45
CA MET A 110 7.12 -9.27 -11.14
C MET A 110 6.20 -8.15 -10.66
N THR A 111 5.67 -8.25 -9.44
CA THR A 111 4.88 -7.16 -8.84
C THR A 111 5.71 -6.39 -7.82
N GLU A 112 5.88 -5.10 -8.06
CA GLU A 112 6.57 -4.22 -7.12
C GLU A 112 5.54 -3.43 -6.29
N HIS A 113 5.65 -3.54 -4.98
CA HIS A 113 4.77 -2.85 -4.03
C HIS A 113 5.47 -1.71 -3.28
N ASN A 114 6.74 -1.44 -3.60
CA ASN A 114 7.46 -0.30 -3.08
C ASN A 114 7.73 0.71 -4.19
N SER A 115 7.74 1.99 -3.85
CA SER A 115 8.09 3.06 -4.77
C SER A 115 9.45 2.82 -5.46
N PHE A 116 9.59 3.31 -6.69
CA PHE A 116 10.86 3.39 -7.43
C PHE A 116 11.70 4.60 -7.06
N GLU A 117 11.21 5.42 -6.16
CA GLU A 117 11.91 6.59 -5.61
C GLU A 117 11.90 6.58 -4.10
N ARG A 118 12.90 7.25 -3.50
CA ARG A 118 12.98 7.48 -2.06
C ARG A 118 13.46 8.89 -1.77
N PRO A 119 13.12 9.49 -0.61
CA PRO A 119 13.63 10.78 -0.22
C PRO A 119 15.15 10.74 -0.03
N GLU A 120 15.79 11.90 -0.16
CA GLU A 120 17.24 12.05 0.04
C GLU A 120 17.68 11.64 1.45
N SER A 121 16.80 11.84 2.43
CA SER A 121 17.02 11.40 3.82
C SER A 121 17.10 9.88 4.00
N ALA A 122 16.59 9.10 3.03
CA ALA A 122 16.59 7.63 3.08
C ALA A 122 16.80 7.00 1.68
N PRO A 123 17.91 7.27 0.98
CA PRO A 123 18.12 6.87 -0.40
C PRO A 123 18.22 5.36 -0.56
N PHE A 124 17.97 4.87 -1.76
CA PHE A 124 18.21 3.48 -2.08
C PHE A 124 19.70 3.13 -1.98
N LYS A 125 19.99 2.00 -1.37
CA LYS A 125 21.34 1.40 -1.44
C LYS A 125 21.63 0.94 -2.88
N LYS A 126 22.89 0.94 -3.29
CA LYS A 126 23.35 0.50 -4.63
C LYS A 126 22.77 -0.87 -5.03
N LYS A 127 22.73 -1.83 -4.08
CA LYS A 127 22.14 -3.15 -4.31
C LYS A 127 20.65 -3.07 -4.67
N GLN A 128 19.88 -2.21 -4.01
CA GLN A 128 18.44 -2.04 -4.30
C GLN A 128 18.22 -1.44 -5.69
N LEU A 129 19.01 -0.43 -6.08
CA LEU A 129 18.97 0.15 -7.43
C LEU A 129 19.34 -0.88 -8.51
N PHE A 130 20.33 -1.72 -8.22
CA PHE A 130 20.71 -2.81 -9.12
C PHE A 130 19.52 -3.76 -9.35
N PHE A 131 18.85 -4.21 -8.30
CA PHE A 131 17.65 -5.04 -8.44
C PHE A 131 16.55 -4.32 -9.20
N LYS A 132 16.21 -3.09 -8.82
CA LYS A 132 15.11 -2.32 -9.45
C LYS A 132 15.33 -2.06 -10.94
N PHE A 133 16.56 -1.76 -11.39
CA PHE A 133 16.79 -1.29 -12.75
C PHE A 133 17.63 -2.25 -13.63
N LYS A 134 18.27 -3.25 -13.05
CA LYS A 134 19.04 -4.25 -13.82
C LYS A 134 18.37 -5.62 -13.77
N VAL A 135 18.11 -6.15 -12.56
CA VAL A 135 17.48 -7.46 -12.40
C VAL A 135 16.06 -7.45 -12.95
N ASN A 136 15.27 -6.41 -12.72
CA ASN A 136 13.88 -6.34 -13.21
C ASN A 136 13.75 -6.40 -14.76
N LYS A 137 14.85 -6.27 -15.51
CA LYS A 137 14.85 -6.46 -16.98
C LYS A 137 14.65 -7.92 -17.44
N ILE A 138 14.85 -8.90 -16.53
CA ILE A 138 14.69 -10.31 -16.87
C ILE A 138 13.24 -10.77 -16.93
N TYR A 139 12.32 -10.01 -16.31
CA TYR A 139 10.90 -10.36 -16.28
C TYR A 139 10.21 -10.01 -17.59
N ASP A 140 9.17 -10.77 -17.90
CA ASP A 140 8.34 -10.49 -19.08
C ASP A 140 7.54 -9.19 -18.90
N TYR A 141 7.10 -8.90 -17.66
CA TYR A 141 6.55 -7.61 -17.25
C TYR A 141 6.88 -7.31 -15.78
N VAL A 142 6.91 -6.03 -15.44
CA VAL A 142 6.96 -5.51 -14.07
C VAL A 142 5.71 -4.68 -13.83
N THR A 143 4.97 -4.93 -12.75
CA THR A 143 3.89 -4.03 -12.35
C THR A 143 4.35 -3.07 -11.28
N VAL A 144 3.80 -1.86 -11.32
CA VAL A 144 4.00 -0.80 -10.34
C VAL A 144 2.63 -0.27 -9.91
N LEU A 145 2.58 0.46 -8.80
CA LEU A 145 1.32 0.86 -8.20
C LEU A 145 0.77 2.19 -8.73
N THR A 146 1.65 3.03 -9.31
CA THR A 146 1.33 4.42 -9.69
C THR A 146 1.94 4.79 -11.05
N GLU A 147 1.31 5.72 -11.75
CA GLU A 147 1.87 6.33 -12.96
C GLU A 147 3.15 7.13 -12.62
N ALA A 148 3.23 7.71 -11.42
CA ALA A 148 4.43 8.38 -10.94
C ALA A 148 5.64 7.43 -10.93
N ASP A 149 5.49 6.20 -10.43
CA ASP A 149 6.55 5.20 -10.47
C ASP A 149 6.92 4.79 -11.90
N LYS A 150 5.93 4.61 -12.77
CA LYS A 150 6.16 4.32 -14.20
C LYS A 150 6.91 5.46 -14.90
N LYS A 151 6.57 6.73 -14.59
CA LYS A 151 7.27 7.91 -15.09
C LYS A 151 8.72 7.97 -14.61
N VAL A 152 8.96 7.67 -13.32
CA VAL A 152 10.32 7.58 -12.74
C VAL A 152 11.13 6.49 -13.42
N ILE A 153 10.53 5.34 -13.73
CA ILE A 153 11.20 4.25 -14.45
C ILE A 153 11.61 4.68 -15.86
N GLY A 154 10.73 5.38 -16.58
CA GLY A 154 10.96 5.83 -17.94
C GLY A 154 11.42 4.67 -18.85
N ASN A 155 12.43 4.92 -19.68
CA ASN A 155 12.97 3.95 -20.63
C ASN A 155 13.92 2.89 -20.01
N ARG A 156 14.14 2.93 -18.68
CA ARG A 156 15.05 1.97 -17.98
C ARG A 156 14.49 0.55 -17.94
N LEU A 157 13.16 0.40 -17.90
CA LEU A 157 12.44 -0.87 -18.06
C LEU A 157 11.43 -0.72 -19.21
N LYS A 158 11.38 -1.68 -20.14
CA LYS A 158 10.55 -1.56 -21.35
C LYS A 158 9.09 -2.04 -21.16
N ARG A 159 8.86 -2.96 -20.23
CA ARG A 159 7.58 -3.65 -20.05
C ARG A 159 7.09 -3.41 -18.63
N VAL A 160 6.44 -2.24 -18.43
CA VAL A 160 5.91 -1.79 -17.14
C VAL A 160 4.42 -1.53 -17.29
N GLU A 161 3.63 -2.10 -16.39
CA GLU A 161 2.18 -1.86 -16.30
C GLU A 161 1.82 -1.25 -14.94
N VAL A 162 0.90 -0.30 -14.90
CA VAL A 162 0.42 0.28 -13.65
C VAL A 162 -0.78 -0.50 -13.16
N MET A 163 -0.63 -1.11 -11.99
CA MET A 163 -1.63 -1.94 -11.34
C MET A 163 -1.82 -1.48 -9.91
N PRO A 164 -2.74 -0.52 -9.66
CA PRO A 164 -3.03 -0.04 -8.32
C PRO A 164 -3.49 -1.16 -7.38
N ASN A 165 -3.20 -1.02 -6.10
CA ASN A 165 -3.68 -1.98 -5.11
C ASN A 165 -5.21 -1.98 -5.04
N PRO A 166 -5.85 -3.16 -4.87
CA PRO A 166 -7.28 -3.26 -4.65
C PRO A 166 -7.67 -2.77 -3.25
N LEU A 167 -8.87 -2.23 -3.15
CA LEU A 167 -9.53 -1.96 -1.89
C LEU A 167 -10.29 -3.22 -1.42
N LEU A 168 -10.04 -3.65 -0.18
CA LEU A 168 -10.75 -4.77 0.43
C LEU A 168 -12.08 -4.34 1.06
N LEU A 169 -12.07 -3.18 1.73
CA LEU A 169 -13.24 -2.71 2.46
C LEU A 169 -14.34 -2.26 1.49
N LYS A 170 -15.57 -2.65 1.78
CA LYS A 170 -16.72 -2.15 1.02
C LYS A 170 -16.91 -0.67 1.32
N PRO A 171 -17.10 0.17 0.29
CA PRO A 171 -17.41 1.57 0.50
C PRO A 171 -18.67 1.76 1.36
N TYR A 172 -18.59 2.67 2.32
CA TYR A 172 -19.67 2.98 3.26
C TYR A 172 -20.25 4.36 2.96
N TYR A 173 -21.52 4.40 2.60
CA TYR A 173 -22.21 5.62 2.13
C TYR A 173 -23.23 6.19 3.14
N GLU A 174 -23.49 5.47 4.23
CA GLU A 174 -24.51 5.90 5.19
C GLU A 174 -24.04 7.11 5.99
N GLU A 175 -24.91 8.11 6.11
CA GLU A 175 -24.67 9.23 7.01
C GLU A 175 -24.91 8.79 8.45
N HIS A 176 -23.96 9.07 9.31
CA HIS A 176 -24.04 8.84 10.73
C HIS A 176 -23.21 9.88 11.49
N HIS A 177 -23.45 9.99 12.78
CA HIS A 177 -22.66 10.88 13.62
C HIS A 177 -21.24 10.32 13.78
N ARG A 178 -20.23 11.11 13.39
CA ARG A 178 -18.81 10.81 13.54
C ARG A 178 -18.24 11.54 14.75
N GLU A 179 -17.24 10.96 15.35
CA GLU A 179 -16.52 11.59 16.42
C GLU A 179 -15.54 12.64 15.88
N LYS A 180 -15.41 13.77 16.56
CA LYS A 180 -14.42 14.82 16.24
C LYS A 180 -13.00 14.30 16.43
N ARG A 181 -12.61 13.40 15.55
CA ARG A 181 -11.37 12.62 15.60
C ARG A 181 -10.60 12.75 14.29
N LEU A 182 -9.31 13.05 14.44
CA LEU A 182 -8.32 12.81 13.42
C LEU A 182 -7.71 11.43 13.70
N ILE A 183 -7.73 10.56 12.71
CA ILE A 183 -7.15 9.22 12.79
C ILE A 183 -5.98 9.07 11.82
N ALA A 184 -4.90 8.45 12.26
CA ALA A 184 -3.81 7.99 11.42
C ALA A 184 -3.58 6.50 11.68
N ALA A 185 -3.13 5.76 10.65
CA ALA A 185 -2.89 4.33 10.78
C ALA A 185 -1.58 3.90 10.12
N GLY A 186 -0.87 2.99 10.80
CA GLY A 186 0.38 2.43 10.31
C GLY A 186 1.24 1.86 11.42
N ARG A 187 2.38 1.25 11.06
CA ARG A 187 3.33 0.75 12.05
C ARG A 187 3.94 1.90 12.84
N VAL A 188 3.66 1.95 14.14
CA VAL A 188 4.16 3.03 15.00
C VAL A 188 5.67 2.95 15.18
N ASP A 189 6.26 1.76 15.15
CA ASP A 189 7.70 1.58 15.18
C ASP A 189 8.44 2.04 13.91
N ALA A 190 7.70 2.29 12.83
CA ALA A 190 8.18 2.94 11.62
C ALA A 190 7.84 4.44 11.59
N TRP A 191 7.76 5.08 12.77
CA TRP A 191 7.31 6.45 12.98
C TRP A 191 7.92 7.48 12.02
N HIS A 192 9.23 7.38 11.77
CA HIS A 192 9.93 8.27 10.84
C HIS A 192 9.41 8.13 9.41
N TYR A 193 9.25 6.91 8.95
CA TYR A 193 8.68 6.60 7.66
C TYR A 193 7.25 7.12 7.50
N LYS A 194 6.44 6.84 8.54
CA LYS A 194 5.03 7.20 8.60
C LYS A 194 4.80 8.68 8.96
N GLY A 195 5.87 9.42 9.29
CA GLY A 195 5.78 10.83 9.59
C GLY A 195 4.95 11.15 10.85
N PHE A 196 4.82 10.22 11.79
CA PHE A 196 4.05 10.45 13.01
C PHE A 196 4.63 11.55 13.89
N ASP A 197 5.94 11.79 13.81
CA ASP A 197 6.59 12.95 14.41
C ASP A 197 6.13 14.27 13.77
N ILE A 198 5.94 14.30 12.46
CA ILE A 198 5.40 15.47 11.72
C ILE A 198 3.94 15.68 12.13
N LEU A 199 3.14 14.60 12.17
CA LEU A 199 1.73 14.64 12.55
C LEU A 199 1.52 15.20 13.95
N VAL A 200 2.28 14.70 14.95
CA VAL A 200 2.18 15.16 16.34
C VAL A 200 2.60 16.64 16.46
N LYS A 201 3.65 17.06 15.74
CA LYS A 201 4.07 18.46 15.70
C LYS A 201 3.01 19.38 15.07
N ALA A 202 2.41 18.95 13.96
CA ALA A 202 1.36 19.71 13.29
C ALA A 202 0.10 19.80 14.16
N TRP A 203 -0.30 18.70 14.82
CA TRP A 203 -1.40 18.70 15.77
C TRP A 203 -1.16 19.66 16.94
N ASN A 204 0.04 19.69 17.51
CA ASN A 204 0.41 20.59 18.59
C ASN A 204 0.22 22.08 18.22
N GLN A 205 0.43 22.48 16.94
CA GLN A 205 0.23 23.87 16.50
C GLN A 205 -1.23 24.33 16.58
N ILE A 206 -2.18 23.40 16.36
CA ILE A 206 -3.62 23.70 16.32
C ILE A 206 -4.42 23.17 17.52
N TYR A 207 -3.76 22.38 18.37
CA TYR A 207 -4.36 21.65 19.48
C TYR A 207 -5.24 22.53 20.39
N HIS A 208 -4.78 23.73 20.76
CA HIS A 208 -5.53 24.63 21.63
C HIS A 208 -6.75 25.27 20.95
N LYS A 209 -6.75 25.36 19.63
CA LYS A 209 -7.84 25.95 18.85
C LYS A 209 -9.09 25.06 18.82
N TYR A 210 -8.90 23.73 18.97
CA TYR A 210 -9.96 22.73 18.81
C TYR A 210 -10.10 21.81 20.03
N PRO A 211 -10.64 22.30 21.18
CA PRO A 211 -10.68 21.53 22.43
C PRO A 211 -11.53 20.26 22.38
N GLU A 212 -12.46 20.14 21.45
CA GLU A 212 -13.33 18.97 21.25
C GLU A 212 -12.75 17.91 20.31
N TRP A 213 -11.66 18.22 19.62
CA TRP A 213 -11.01 17.31 18.69
C TRP A 213 -9.89 16.54 19.36
N ARG A 214 -9.67 15.32 18.88
CA ARG A 214 -8.56 14.48 19.33
C ARG A 214 -7.82 13.86 18.17
N LEU A 215 -6.55 13.59 18.37
CA LEU A 215 -5.69 12.83 17.45
C LEU A 215 -5.49 11.41 17.98
N GLU A 216 -5.77 10.40 17.16
CA GLU A 216 -5.53 9.02 17.51
C GLU A 216 -4.66 8.35 16.41
N ILE A 217 -3.71 7.52 16.84
CA ILE A 217 -2.79 6.81 15.93
C ILE A 217 -2.93 5.31 16.21
N ALA A 218 -3.43 4.56 15.23
CA ALA A 218 -3.60 3.12 15.30
C ALA A 218 -2.46 2.38 14.60
N GLY A 219 -1.92 1.34 15.21
CA GLY A 219 -0.96 0.49 14.55
C GLY A 219 -0.06 -0.31 15.46
N LEU A 220 0.50 -1.37 14.87
CA LEU A 220 1.42 -2.27 15.54
C LEU A 220 2.74 -1.58 15.89
N CYS A 221 3.29 -1.98 17.03
CA CYS A 221 4.63 -1.59 17.46
C CYS A 221 5.41 -2.80 17.97
N ASP A 222 6.31 -3.33 17.16
CA ASP A 222 7.19 -4.45 17.51
C ASP A 222 8.50 -3.98 18.18
N ARG A 223 8.76 -2.67 18.20
CA ARG A 223 10.01 -2.08 18.69
C ARG A 223 9.74 -1.01 19.74
N PRO A 224 9.75 -1.37 21.05
CA PRO A 224 9.39 -0.45 22.12
C PRO A 224 10.16 0.88 22.13
N ARG A 225 11.46 0.88 21.79
CA ARG A 225 12.27 2.11 21.71
C ARG A 225 11.75 3.11 20.68
N ASN A 226 11.24 2.62 19.55
CA ASN A 226 10.68 3.49 18.51
C ASN A 226 9.32 4.04 18.91
N TYR A 227 8.53 3.24 19.62
CA TYR A 227 7.25 3.67 20.21
C TYR A 227 7.44 4.84 21.19
N LEU A 228 8.41 4.69 22.10
CA LEU A 228 8.74 5.73 23.11
C LEU A 228 9.10 7.07 22.46
N ARG A 229 9.61 7.08 21.23
CA ARG A 229 9.92 8.34 20.53
C ARG A 229 8.68 9.20 20.31
N ILE A 230 7.57 8.59 19.95
CA ILE A 230 6.30 9.32 19.74
C ILE A 230 5.64 9.62 21.08
N VAL A 231 5.69 8.69 22.05
CA VAL A 231 5.18 8.93 23.41
C VAL A 231 5.87 10.15 24.06
N ASN A 232 7.20 10.18 24.03
CA ASN A 232 7.96 11.31 24.58
C ASN A 232 7.60 12.64 23.91
N LEU A 233 7.44 12.63 22.58
CA LEU A 233 7.05 13.84 21.84
C LEU A 233 5.67 14.36 22.27
N ILE A 234 4.70 13.47 22.50
CA ILE A 234 3.37 13.81 23.01
C ILE A 234 3.46 14.42 24.40
N GLN A 235 4.28 13.82 25.29
CA GLN A 235 4.52 14.31 26.66
C GLN A 235 5.26 15.64 26.69
N ASP A 236 6.28 15.81 25.85
CA ASP A 236 7.05 17.06 25.75
C ASP A 236 6.15 18.24 25.36
N PHE A 237 5.14 17.98 24.52
CA PHE A 237 4.13 18.98 24.12
C PHE A 237 2.96 19.12 25.11
N LYS A 238 2.85 18.24 26.11
CA LYS A 238 1.73 18.21 27.10
C LYS A 238 0.34 18.14 26.45
N ILE A 239 0.19 17.22 25.48
CA ILE A 239 -1.04 17.03 24.71
C ILE A 239 -1.63 15.59 24.85
N GLU A 240 -1.26 14.86 25.92
CA GLU A 240 -1.64 13.46 26.17
C GLU A 240 -3.14 13.27 26.40
N ASP A 241 -3.82 14.30 26.89
CA ASP A 241 -5.26 14.27 27.16
C ASP A 241 -6.08 14.00 25.88
N ARG A 242 -5.65 14.52 24.73
CA ARG A 242 -6.32 14.38 23.45
C ARG A 242 -5.48 13.80 22.32
N THR A 243 -4.34 13.16 22.64
CA THR A 243 -3.46 12.49 21.67
C THR A 243 -3.16 11.08 22.16
N LYS A 244 -3.64 10.05 21.43
CA LYS A 244 -3.53 8.65 21.88
C LYS A 244 -2.90 7.75 20.84
N LEU A 245 -2.05 6.84 21.31
CA LEU A 245 -1.57 5.70 20.52
C LEU A 245 -2.42 4.47 20.89
N LEU A 246 -3.22 3.99 19.93
CA LEU A 246 -4.24 2.96 20.15
C LEU A 246 -3.67 1.52 20.11
N GLY A 247 -2.40 1.36 19.70
CA GLY A 247 -1.84 0.04 19.46
C GLY A 247 -2.46 -0.65 18.22
N TYR A 248 -2.27 -1.97 18.12
CA TYR A 248 -2.86 -2.77 17.05
C TYR A 248 -4.38 -2.88 17.23
N ARG A 249 -5.12 -2.62 16.15
CA ARG A 249 -6.58 -2.66 16.12
C ARG A 249 -7.06 -3.66 15.08
N THR A 250 -8.00 -4.52 15.45
CA THR A 250 -8.69 -5.44 14.53
C THR A 250 -9.97 -4.83 13.97
N ASP A 251 -10.53 -3.84 14.63
CA ASP A 251 -11.74 -3.09 14.29
C ASP A 251 -11.43 -1.78 13.55
N VAL A 252 -10.36 -1.76 12.76
CA VAL A 252 -9.89 -0.55 12.06
C VAL A 252 -10.94 0.02 11.11
N GLU A 253 -11.79 -0.83 10.53
CA GLU A 253 -12.91 -0.41 9.68
C GLU A 253 -13.89 0.47 10.44
N GLN A 254 -14.32 0.02 11.64
CA GLN A 254 -15.22 0.79 12.50
C GLN A 254 -14.53 2.08 12.99
N LEU A 255 -13.25 2.00 13.32
CA LEU A 255 -12.46 3.16 13.74
C LEU A 255 -12.43 4.25 12.65
N TYR A 256 -12.32 3.87 11.36
CA TYR A 256 -12.43 4.82 10.25
C TYR A 256 -13.86 5.37 10.12
N ARG A 257 -14.89 4.52 10.19
CA ARG A 257 -16.30 4.97 10.14
C ARG A 257 -16.61 6.03 11.17
N ASP A 258 -16.12 5.84 12.39
CA ASP A 258 -16.36 6.75 13.51
C ASP A 258 -15.49 8.01 13.49
N SER A 259 -14.55 8.13 12.54
CA SER A 259 -13.63 9.28 12.49
C SER A 259 -14.00 10.26 11.38
N GLU A 260 -13.90 11.56 11.67
CA GLU A 260 -14.15 12.62 10.68
C GLU A 260 -13.03 12.72 9.65
N ILE A 261 -11.77 12.67 10.08
CA ILE A 261 -10.61 13.00 9.27
C ILE A 261 -9.57 11.89 9.37
N PHE A 262 -9.03 11.47 8.23
CA PHE A 262 -7.87 10.60 8.16
C PHE A 262 -6.62 11.38 7.71
N VAL A 263 -5.49 11.17 8.38
CA VAL A 263 -4.24 11.86 8.06
C VAL A 263 -3.14 10.85 7.70
N LEU A 264 -2.64 10.95 6.46
CA LEU A 264 -1.46 10.22 5.97
C LEU A 264 -0.26 11.15 5.96
N SER A 265 0.48 11.20 7.07
CA SER A 265 1.65 12.07 7.25
C SER A 265 2.97 11.47 6.72
N SER A 266 2.91 10.38 5.98
CA SER A 266 4.08 9.60 5.58
C SER A 266 5.08 10.41 4.76
N ARG A 267 6.37 10.29 5.06
CA ARG A 267 7.46 10.89 4.27
C ARG A 267 7.54 10.30 2.87
N TYR A 268 7.20 9.03 2.74
CA TYR A 268 7.00 8.38 1.44
C TYR A 268 6.18 7.11 1.55
N GLU A 269 5.43 6.81 0.51
CA GLU A 269 4.60 5.61 0.37
C GLU A 269 4.78 5.00 -1.03
N GLY A 270 4.55 3.70 -1.15
CA GLY A 270 4.40 3.09 -2.46
C GLY A 270 3.03 3.39 -3.08
N PHE A 271 1.97 3.38 -2.25
CA PHE A 271 0.60 3.65 -2.67
C PHE A 271 -0.21 4.31 -1.55
N GLY A 272 -0.23 3.71 -0.35
CA GLY A 272 -1.03 4.18 0.77
C GLY A 272 -2.37 3.44 0.88
N LEU A 273 -2.34 2.12 1.06
CA LEU A 273 -3.56 1.32 1.24
C LEU A 273 -4.48 1.88 2.32
N VAL A 274 -3.91 2.28 3.46
CA VAL A 274 -4.67 2.86 4.58
C VAL A 274 -5.41 4.16 4.21
N LEU A 275 -4.92 4.90 3.19
CA LEU A 275 -5.59 6.09 2.69
C LEU A 275 -6.90 5.72 2.00
N ILE A 276 -6.86 4.78 1.03
CA ILE A 276 -8.07 4.36 0.33
C ILE A 276 -9.01 3.56 1.25
N GLU A 277 -8.50 2.86 2.26
CA GLU A 277 -9.30 2.19 3.28
C GLU A 277 -10.09 3.22 4.11
N ALA A 278 -9.43 4.26 4.62
CA ALA A 278 -10.10 5.33 5.38
C ALA A 278 -11.09 6.14 4.52
N MET A 279 -10.71 6.45 3.27
CA MET A 279 -11.58 7.10 2.30
C MET A 279 -12.86 6.29 2.07
N SER A 280 -12.74 4.97 1.91
CA SER A 280 -13.90 4.09 1.67
C SER A 280 -14.89 4.05 2.83
N GLN A 281 -14.43 4.36 4.03
CA GLN A 281 -15.27 4.43 5.23
C GLN A 281 -15.73 5.87 5.54
N GLY A 282 -15.49 6.82 4.63
CA GLY A 282 -16.00 8.19 4.68
C GLY A 282 -15.19 9.15 5.54
N CYS A 283 -13.93 8.85 5.87
CA CYS A 283 -13.04 9.86 6.42
C CYS A 283 -12.69 10.91 5.36
N ALA A 284 -12.64 12.19 5.73
CA ALA A 284 -12.05 13.23 4.89
C ALA A 284 -10.52 13.09 4.91
N PRO A 285 -9.86 12.80 3.77
CA PRO A 285 -8.43 12.51 3.78
C PRO A 285 -7.57 13.76 3.66
N ILE A 286 -6.49 13.77 4.45
CA ILE A 286 -5.34 14.66 4.30
C ILE A 286 -4.12 13.78 4.06
N ALA A 287 -3.33 14.03 3.02
CA ALA A 287 -2.15 13.23 2.73
C ALA A 287 -0.92 14.08 2.38
N CYS A 288 0.23 13.74 2.95
CA CYS A 288 1.50 14.22 2.44
C CYS A 288 1.79 13.54 1.10
N ASP A 289 1.98 14.32 0.04
CA ASP A 289 2.15 13.79 -1.31
C ASP A 289 3.61 13.62 -1.68
N TYR A 290 4.11 12.41 -1.59
CA TYR A 290 5.45 12.12 -2.06
C TYR A 290 5.50 11.98 -3.59
N LYS A 291 5.85 13.08 -4.26
CA LYS A 291 6.10 13.15 -5.72
C LYS A 291 4.94 12.60 -6.57
N GLY A 292 3.73 12.99 -6.24
CA GLY A 292 2.53 12.74 -7.04
C GLY A 292 1.81 11.42 -6.81
N ARG A 293 2.26 10.58 -5.86
CA ARG A 293 1.65 9.25 -5.64
C ARG A 293 0.30 9.33 -4.94
N GLN A 294 0.21 10.13 -3.90
CA GLN A 294 -1.05 10.38 -3.20
C GLN A 294 -1.94 11.32 -4.02
N GLY A 295 -1.31 12.17 -4.84
CA GLY A 295 -1.98 12.99 -5.84
C GLY A 295 -2.82 12.18 -6.83
N GLU A 296 -2.33 11.03 -7.29
CA GLU A 296 -3.11 10.14 -8.17
C GLU A 296 -4.40 9.62 -7.52
N ILE A 297 -4.44 9.55 -6.18
CA ILE A 297 -5.62 9.14 -5.41
C ILE A 297 -6.56 10.31 -5.18
N LEU A 298 -6.04 11.42 -4.61
CA LEU A 298 -6.86 12.54 -4.15
C LEU A 298 -7.18 13.57 -5.26
N CYS A 299 -6.27 13.74 -6.23
CA CYS A 299 -6.33 14.73 -7.31
C CYS A 299 -6.15 14.06 -8.69
N PRO A 300 -7.01 13.13 -9.13
CA PRO A 300 -6.83 12.37 -10.36
C PRO A 300 -6.79 13.25 -11.62
N GLU A 301 -7.39 14.42 -11.60
CA GLU A 301 -7.35 15.44 -12.65
C GLU A 301 -5.96 16.11 -12.82
N GLY A 302 -5.06 15.85 -11.88
CA GLY A 302 -3.71 16.42 -11.82
C GLY A 302 -3.47 17.26 -10.59
N VAL A 303 -2.22 17.29 -10.14
CA VAL A 303 -1.76 18.08 -8.99
C VAL A 303 -0.97 19.28 -9.51
N SER A 304 -1.29 20.49 -9.02
CA SER A 304 -0.44 21.64 -9.24
C SER A 304 0.89 21.46 -8.46
N SER A 305 1.94 22.10 -8.90
CA SER A 305 3.21 22.03 -8.17
C SER A 305 3.08 22.79 -6.85
N PHE A 306 3.39 22.17 -5.70
CA PHE A 306 3.46 22.86 -4.40
C PHE A 306 4.37 24.11 -4.44
N LYS A 307 5.36 24.12 -5.34
CA LYS A 307 6.25 25.28 -5.54
C LYS A 307 5.55 26.55 -6.05
N SER A 308 4.36 26.40 -6.63
CA SER A 308 3.55 27.52 -7.09
C SER A 308 2.56 28.03 -6.03
N GLN A 309 2.53 27.41 -4.84
CA GLN A 309 1.62 27.74 -3.74
C GLN A 309 2.43 28.09 -2.49
N ASP A 310 2.22 29.27 -1.94
CA ASP A 310 2.91 29.75 -0.72
C ASP A 310 2.56 28.92 0.53
N SER A 311 1.44 28.19 0.51
CA SER A 311 0.94 27.42 1.67
C SER A 311 1.48 25.98 1.78
N GLY A 312 2.06 25.42 0.72
CA GLY A 312 2.43 23.99 0.66
C GLY A 312 1.25 23.02 0.71
N ILE A 313 0.02 23.51 0.40
CA ILE A 313 -1.22 22.72 0.38
C ILE A 313 -1.84 22.77 -1.01
N GLU A 314 -2.36 21.63 -1.48
CA GLU A 314 -3.20 21.49 -2.67
C GLU A 314 -4.62 21.09 -2.26
N ILE A 315 -5.61 21.83 -2.74
CA ILE A 315 -7.04 21.53 -2.51
C ILE A 315 -7.50 20.63 -3.66
N CYS A 316 -7.74 19.35 -3.35
CA CYS A 316 -8.19 18.36 -4.31
C CYS A 316 -9.70 18.10 -4.17
N GLU A 317 -10.30 17.53 -5.21
CA GLU A 317 -11.69 17.12 -5.18
C GLU A 317 -11.97 16.08 -4.08
N ASN A 318 -11.02 15.17 -3.84
CA ASN A 318 -11.19 14.04 -2.93
C ASN A 318 -10.41 14.20 -1.61
N GLY A 319 -9.86 15.38 -1.30
CA GLY A 319 -9.08 15.59 -0.07
C GLY A 319 -8.13 16.77 -0.14
N LEU A 320 -7.20 16.83 0.82
CA LEU A 320 -6.10 17.80 0.83
C LEU A 320 -4.77 17.08 0.68
N LEU A 321 -3.91 17.63 -0.19
CA LEU A 321 -2.51 17.21 -0.26
C LEU A 321 -1.63 18.25 0.42
N CYS A 322 -0.59 17.76 1.09
CA CYS A 322 0.42 18.60 1.73
C CYS A 322 1.80 18.28 1.16
N GLU A 323 2.67 19.29 1.14
CA GLU A 323 4.08 19.08 0.89
C GLU A 323 4.67 18.14 1.95
N PRO A 324 5.45 17.11 1.56
CA PRO A 324 6.07 16.19 2.51
C PRO A 324 7.05 16.91 3.45
N GLU A 325 7.14 16.45 4.68
CA GLU A 325 8.05 16.97 5.72
C GLU A 325 7.76 18.42 6.15
N ASN A 326 6.66 19.03 5.69
CA ASN A 326 6.23 20.38 6.03
C ASN A 326 5.18 20.33 7.15
N VAL A 327 5.61 20.64 8.39
CA VAL A 327 4.74 20.61 9.58
C VAL A 327 3.67 21.69 9.50
N GLU A 328 4.03 22.89 9.01
CA GLU A 328 3.15 24.04 8.87
C GLU A 328 2.05 23.77 7.86
N ALA A 329 2.40 23.23 6.69
CA ALA A 329 1.42 22.83 5.67
C ALA A 329 0.44 21.78 6.19
N LEU A 330 0.94 20.77 6.91
CA LEU A 330 0.07 19.75 7.51
C LEU A 330 -0.86 20.34 8.57
N ALA A 331 -0.36 21.23 9.43
CA ALA A 331 -1.16 21.93 10.44
C ALA A 331 -2.27 22.77 9.79
N GLN A 332 -1.95 23.55 8.74
CA GLN A 332 -2.93 24.35 7.99
C GLN A 332 -3.98 23.47 7.29
N ALA A 333 -3.57 22.34 6.71
CA ALA A 333 -4.53 21.40 6.10
C ALA A 333 -5.48 20.79 7.14
N MET A 334 -4.97 20.44 8.32
CA MET A 334 -5.79 19.97 9.45
C MET A 334 -6.72 21.08 9.94
N ASP A 335 -6.23 22.30 10.08
CA ASP A 335 -7.01 23.46 10.48
C ASP A 335 -8.17 23.70 9.51
N LYS A 336 -7.89 23.73 8.19
CA LYS A 336 -8.91 23.88 7.15
C LYS A 336 -9.95 22.76 7.20
N MET A 337 -9.51 21.49 7.30
CA MET A 337 -10.40 20.34 7.29
C MET A 337 -11.29 20.30 8.55
N ILE A 338 -10.80 20.80 9.68
CA ILE A 338 -11.56 20.88 10.94
C ILE A 338 -12.55 22.04 10.89
N SER A 339 -12.11 23.23 10.48
CA SER A 339 -12.91 24.48 10.55
C SER A 339 -13.99 24.58 9.49
N ASP A 340 -13.80 23.97 8.32
CA ASP A 340 -14.69 24.03 7.16
C ASP A 340 -15.50 22.74 7.04
N GLU A 341 -16.61 22.68 7.79
CA GLU A 341 -17.47 21.47 7.85
C GLU A 341 -18.11 21.14 6.50
N ASP A 342 -18.56 22.14 5.75
CA ASP A 342 -19.20 21.93 4.44
C ASP A 342 -18.21 21.34 3.44
N TYR A 343 -16.98 21.87 3.42
CA TYR A 343 -15.90 21.33 2.62
C TYR A 343 -15.57 19.89 3.06
N ARG A 344 -15.43 19.64 4.35
CA ARG A 344 -15.15 18.31 4.90
C ARG A 344 -16.20 17.30 4.49
N ARG A 345 -17.49 17.60 4.61
CA ARG A 345 -18.60 16.73 4.19
C ARG A 345 -18.57 16.44 2.69
N LYS A 346 -18.35 17.47 1.87
CA LYS A 346 -18.19 17.29 0.42
C LYS A 346 -17.05 16.34 0.09
N VAL A 347 -15.91 16.52 0.72
CA VAL A 347 -14.73 15.69 0.53
C VAL A 347 -14.96 14.25 0.98
N GLN A 348 -15.65 14.02 2.10
CA GLN A 348 -16.01 12.68 2.57
C GLN A 348 -16.80 11.90 1.51
N LEU A 349 -17.82 12.50 0.93
CA LEU A 349 -18.62 11.88 -0.12
C LEU A 349 -17.81 11.59 -1.40
N ASN A 350 -17.00 12.53 -1.83
CA ASN A 350 -16.16 12.36 -3.00
C ASN A 350 -15.10 11.29 -2.79
N ALA A 351 -14.49 11.25 -1.59
CA ALA A 351 -13.50 10.26 -1.21
C ALA A 351 -14.07 8.83 -1.28
N VAL A 352 -15.27 8.59 -0.75
CA VAL A 352 -15.94 7.28 -0.86
C VAL A 352 -16.15 6.91 -2.33
N LYS A 353 -16.72 7.80 -3.14
CA LYS A 353 -16.95 7.56 -4.59
C LYS A 353 -15.64 7.26 -5.32
N ARG A 354 -14.58 7.99 -5.01
CA ARG A 354 -13.25 7.77 -5.61
C ARG A 354 -12.74 6.36 -5.37
N THR A 355 -13.03 5.77 -4.23
CA THR A 355 -12.54 4.42 -3.90
C THR A 355 -13.16 3.31 -4.74
N GLU A 356 -14.27 3.54 -5.44
CA GLU A 356 -14.83 2.57 -6.39
C GLU A 356 -13.86 2.23 -7.54
N PHE A 357 -12.96 3.16 -7.87
CA PHE A 357 -11.90 2.92 -8.85
C PHE A 357 -10.97 1.77 -8.42
N TYR A 358 -10.82 1.54 -7.12
CA TYR A 358 -9.95 0.54 -6.51
C TYR A 358 -10.70 -0.71 -6.04
N ASN A 359 -12.01 -0.81 -6.27
CA ASN A 359 -12.77 -1.97 -5.83
C ASN A 359 -12.20 -3.27 -6.41
N LEU A 360 -12.45 -4.37 -5.69
CA LEU A 360 -11.83 -5.67 -6.00
C LEU A 360 -12.26 -6.20 -7.38
N GLU A 361 -13.51 -5.94 -7.78
CA GLU A 361 -14.06 -6.38 -9.08
C GLU A 361 -13.32 -5.71 -10.24
N ARG A 362 -13.25 -4.37 -10.26
CA ARG A 362 -12.53 -3.60 -11.30
C ARG A 362 -11.04 -3.92 -11.34
N THR A 363 -10.44 -4.11 -10.16
CA THR A 363 -9.02 -4.46 -10.08
C THR A 363 -8.78 -5.86 -10.60
N GLY A 364 -9.65 -6.82 -10.28
CA GLY A 364 -9.60 -8.18 -10.81
C GLY A 364 -9.74 -8.21 -12.33
N GLU A 365 -10.67 -7.44 -12.90
CA GLU A 365 -10.82 -7.30 -14.36
C GLU A 365 -9.56 -6.73 -15.04
N ARG A 366 -8.91 -5.74 -14.43
CA ARG A 366 -7.64 -5.19 -14.94
C ARG A 366 -6.54 -6.25 -14.92
N TRP A 367 -6.43 -7.01 -13.82
CA TRP A 367 -5.46 -8.08 -13.72
C TRP A 367 -5.70 -9.16 -14.76
N GLU A 368 -6.93 -9.62 -14.96
CA GLU A 368 -7.30 -10.60 -15.96
C GLU A 368 -6.86 -10.17 -17.36
N LYS A 369 -7.31 -8.98 -17.82
CA LYS A 369 -6.94 -8.40 -19.12
C LYS A 369 -5.43 -8.25 -19.29
N PHE A 370 -4.73 -7.84 -18.24
CA PHE A 370 -3.29 -7.69 -18.27
C PHE A 370 -2.57 -9.04 -18.41
N LEU A 371 -2.95 -10.04 -17.61
CA LEU A 371 -2.33 -11.37 -17.68
C LEU A 371 -2.58 -12.04 -19.03
N GLU A 372 -3.77 -11.92 -19.60
CA GLU A 372 -4.09 -12.40 -20.97
C GLU A 372 -3.20 -11.72 -22.02
N LYS A 373 -3.03 -10.40 -21.94
CA LYS A 373 -2.12 -9.64 -22.80
C LYS A 373 -0.69 -10.19 -22.74
N VAL A 374 -0.19 -10.44 -21.51
CA VAL A 374 1.18 -10.96 -21.32
C VAL A 374 1.35 -12.34 -21.92
N ILE A 375 0.37 -13.24 -21.74
CA ILE A 375 0.38 -14.59 -22.33
C ILE A 375 0.41 -14.51 -23.86
N LYS A 376 -0.50 -13.72 -24.45
CA LYS A 376 -0.56 -13.55 -25.91
C LYS A 376 0.78 -13.05 -26.49
N LEU A 377 1.38 -12.02 -25.88
CA LEU A 377 2.66 -11.45 -26.34
C LEU A 377 3.85 -12.39 -26.16
N LYS A 378 3.76 -13.43 -25.32
CA LYS A 378 4.83 -14.41 -25.14
C LYS A 378 4.79 -15.52 -26.19
N HIS A 379 3.61 -15.78 -26.74
CA HIS A 379 3.39 -16.86 -27.71
C HIS A 379 3.31 -16.35 -29.16
N SER A 380 3.25 -15.01 -29.36
CA SER A 380 3.45 -14.34 -30.65
C SER A 380 4.96 -14.15 -30.95
#